data_709238b00bf2fa1c5afe6795ec01cdc3
#
_entry.id   709238b00bf2fa1c5afe6795ec01cdc3
#
_cell.length_a   1.000
_cell.length_b   1.000
_cell.length_c   1.000
_cell.angle_alpha   90.00
_cell.angle_beta   90.00
_cell.angle_gamma   90.00
#
_symmetry.space_group_name_H-M   'P 1'
#
loop_
_entity.id
_entity.type
_entity.pdbx_description
1 polymer ?
#
loop_
_entity_poly.entity_id
_entity_poly.type
_entity_poly.pdbx_seq_one_letter_code
_entity_poly.pdbx_strand_id
1 'polypeptide(L)'
;MTSCSARSHFTYLVILNFHKRARFGYDHDLLVLVEGFYETDIYGQMLERLKKLFAPQVFAYYYDLSFEETVRRHQTRAKQEEFTLADMKRWWKDRDFLGWEEESFFTDEDSLEAAFDKIRSALDRPD
;
A
#
# COMPACT_ATOMS: atom_id res chain seq x y z
N MET A 1 7.70 28.94 -1.71
CA MET A 1 8.58 28.10 -2.52
C MET A 1 9.49 27.19 -1.69
N THR A 2 9.88 27.61 -0.51
CA THR A 2 10.69 26.79 0.40
C THR A 2 9.95 25.54 0.90
N SER A 3 8.63 25.62 1.06
CA SER A 3 7.83 24.49 1.53
C SER A 3 7.77 23.32 0.53
N CYS A 4 7.80 23.62 -0.77
CA CYS A 4 7.75 22.61 -1.82
C CYS A 4 9.05 21.80 -1.88
N SER A 5 10.18 22.50 -1.74
CA SER A 5 11.50 21.86 -1.73
C SER A 5 11.68 20.96 -0.51
N ALA A 6 11.27 21.44 0.66
CA ALA A 6 11.37 20.65 1.91
C ALA A 6 10.52 19.39 1.85
N ARG A 7 9.32 19.49 1.32
CA ARG A 7 8.42 18.33 1.16
C ARG A 7 9.01 17.31 0.20
N SER A 8 9.54 17.75 -0.92
CA SER A 8 10.17 16.88 -1.91
C SER A 8 11.37 16.14 -1.32
N HIS A 9 12.21 16.84 -0.57
CA HIS A 9 13.37 16.24 0.08
C HIS A 9 12.97 15.19 1.13
N PHE A 10 11.97 15.51 1.95
CA PHE A 10 11.44 14.59 2.95
C PHE A 10 10.88 13.31 2.29
N THR A 11 10.10 13.46 1.23
CA THR A 11 9.55 12.33 0.48
C THR A 11 10.66 11.43 -0.07
N TYR A 12 11.71 12.03 -0.61
CA TYR A 12 12.87 11.27 -1.11
C TYR A 12 13.52 10.45 -0.01
N LEU A 13 13.71 11.02 1.18
CA LEU A 13 14.31 10.30 2.30
C LEU A 13 13.44 9.13 2.78
N VAL A 14 12.13 9.29 2.80
CA VAL A 14 11.18 8.23 3.15
C VAL A 14 11.27 7.09 2.14
N ILE A 15 11.28 7.39 0.85
CA ILE A 15 11.38 6.41 -0.22
C ILE A 15 12.70 5.62 -0.11
N LEU A 16 13.81 6.31 0.09
CA LEU A 16 15.13 5.68 0.22
C LEU A 16 15.18 4.74 1.42
N ASN A 17 14.68 5.17 2.56
CA ASN A 17 14.64 4.36 3.78
C ASN A 17 13.77 3.11 3.57
N PHE A 18 12.65 3.29 2.91
CA PHE A 18 11.72 2.19 2.61
C PHE A 18 12.37 1.13 1.73
N HIS A 19 13.04 1.56 0.67
CA HIS A 19 13.73 0.66 -0.24
C HIS A 19 14.84 -0.13 0.48
N LYS A 20 15.59 0.52 1.35
CA LYS A 20 16.65 -0.14 2.13
C LYS A 20 16.10 -1.23 3.05
N ARG A 21 14.98 -0.97 3.70
CA ARG A 21 14.34 -1.96 4.57
C ARG A 21 13.83 -3.17 3.79
N ALA A 22 13.21 -2.94 2.66
CA ALA A 22 12.74 -4.01 1.79
C ALA A 22 13.91 -4.83 1.25
N ARG A 23 15.00 -4.19 0.84
CA ARG A 23 16.21 -4.85 0.38
C ARG A 23 16.83 -5.72 1.49
N PHE A 24 16.82 -5.23 2.71
CA PHE A 24 17.29 -6.02 3.86
C PHE A 24 16.47 -7.32 3.98
N GLY A 25 15.15 -7.23 3.87
CA GLY A 25 14.30 -8.42 3.90
C GLY A 25 14.63 -9.39 2.76
N TYR A 26 14.84 -8.88 1.58
CA TYR A 26 15.23 -9.69 0.41
C TYR A 26 16.56 -10.42 0.67
N ASP A 27 17.57 -9.70 1.16
CA ASP A 27 18.90 -10.25 1.39
C ASP A 27 18.91 -11.31 2.50
N HIS A 28 17.93 -11.27 3.40
CA HIS A 28 17.81 -12.21 4.53
C HIS A 28 16.71 -13.25 4.33
N ASP A 29 16.17 -13.35 3.12
CA ASP A 29 15.16 -14.35 2.76
C ASP A 29 13.90 -14.25 3.62
N LEU A 30 13.46 -13.03 3.92
CA LEU A 30 12.29 -12.75 4.75
C LEU A 30 11.08 -12.40 3.90
N LEU A 31 9.91 -12.69 4.43
CA LEU A 31 8.67 -12.15 3.87
C LEU A 31 8.62 -10.65 4.16
N VAL A 32 8.50 -9.84 3.12
CA VAL A 32 8.41 -8.39 3.24
C VAL A 32 6.97 -7.97 2.98
N LEU A 33 6.35 -7.38 3.98
CA LEU A 33 5.00 -6.84 3.89
C LEU A 33 5.07 -5.33 3.82
N VAL A 34 4.54 -4.76 2.74
CA VAL A 34 4.48 -3.31 2.52
C VAL A 34 3.02 -2.89 2.53
N GLU A 35 2.62 -2.11 3.51
CA GLU A 35 1.24 -1.65 3.61
C GLU A 35 1.17 -0.15 3.89
N GLY A 36 0.14 0.50 3.38
CA GLY A 36 -0.08 1.93 3.60
C GLY A 36 -0.76 2.60 2.42
N PHE A 37 -0.74 3.94 2.45
CA PHE A 37 -1.27 4.78 1.39
C PHE A 37 -0.13 5.18 0.46
N TYR A 38 -0.01 4.49 -0.66
CA TYR A 38 1.06 4.76 -1.62
C TYR A 38 0.47 5.34 -2.90
N GLU A 39 0.46 6.67 -2.99
CA GLU A 39 0.05 7.36 -4.22
C GLU A 39 1.02 7.01 -5.35
N THR A 40 0.50 6.55 -6.47
CA THR A 40 1.33 6.05 -7.57
C THR A 40 2.21 7.12 -8.19
N ASP A 41 1.77 8.38 -8.21
CA ASP A 41 2.57 9.48 -8.73
C ASP A 41 3.79 9.79 -7.85
N ILE A 42 3.75 9.42 -6.57
CA ILE A 42 4.85 9.65 -5.62
C ILE A 42 5.69 8.39 -5.45
N TYR A 43 5.05 7.24 -5.24
CA TYR A 43 5.72 6.00 -4.85
C TYR A 43 5.79 4.94 -5.96
N GLY A 44 5.20 5.19 -7.12
CA GLY A 44 5.10 4.20 -8.18
C GLY A 44 6.44 3.67 -8.64
N GLN A 45 7.44 4.55 -8.81
CA GLN A 45 8.77 4.12 -9.25
C GLN A 45 9.48 3.25 -8.22
N MET A 46 9.33 3.59 -6.94
CA MET A 46 9.89 2.77 -5.86
C MET A 46 9.28 1.39 -5.85
N LEU A 47 7.96 1.32 -5.96
CA LEU A 47 7.24 0.05 -5.99
C LEU A 47 7.63 -0.80 -7.19
N GLU A 48 7.84 -0.18 -8.36
CA GLU A 48 8.33 -0.87 -9.55
C GLU A 48 9.71 -1.48 -9.32
N ARG A 49 10.60 -0.77 -8.66
CA ARG A 49 11.93 -1.27 -8.34
C ARG A 49 11.87 -2.46 -7.38
N LEU A 50 11.00 -2.38 -6.37
CA LEU A 50 10.79 -3.49 -5.44
C LEU A 50 10.21 -4.71 -6.16
N LYS A 51 9.25 -4.50 -7.06
CA LYS A 51 8.68 -5.57 -7.86
C LYS A 51 9.77 -6.31 -8.64
N LYS A 52 10.65 -5.58 -9.30
CA LYS A 52 11.75 -6.19 -10.07
C LYS A 52 12.70 -6.98 -9.18
N LEU A 53 12.96 -6.49 -7.98
CA LEU A 53 13.85 -7.16 -7.03
C LEU A 53 13.27 -8.49 -6.55
N PHE A 54 11.98 -8.53 -6.26
CA PHE A 54 11.31 -9.70 -5.68
C PHE A 54 10.71 -10.66 -6.70
N ALA A 55 10.60 -10.25 -7.97
CA ALA A 55 9.97 -11.09 -9.00
C ALA A 55 10.59 -12.49 -9.06
N PRO A 56 9.81 -13.54 -9.27
CA PRO A 56 8.37 -13.55 -9.53
C PRO A 56 7.50 -13.59 -8.26
N GLN A 57 8.06 -13.53 -7.07
CA GLN A 57 7.34 -13.65 -5.80
C GLN A 57 6.81 -12.29 -5.35
N VAL A 58 5.84 -11.76 -6.11
CA VAL A 58 5.21 -10.46 -5.84
C VAL A 58 3.71 -10.62 -5.81
N PHE A 59 3.11 -10.12 -4.74
CA PHE A 59 1.66 -10.10 -4.56
C PHE A 59 1.27 -8.67 -4.21
N ALA A 60 0.37 -8.07 -4.97
CA ALA A 60 -0.12 -6.73 -4.73
C ALA A 60 -1.64 -6.75 -4.54
N TYR A 61 -2.11 -6.02 -3.56
CA TYR A 61 -3.54 -5.94 -3.24
C TYR A 61 -3.94 -4.49 -3.10
N TYR A 62 -5.02 -4.12 -3.75
CA TYR A 62 -5.60 -2.80 -3.66
C TYR A 62 -7.02 -2.89 -3.14
N TYR A 63 -7.31 -2.08 -2.12
CA TYR A 63 -8.66 -1.98 -1.58
C TYR A 63 -9.46 -1.00 -2.43
N ASP A 64 -10.20 -1.53 -3.39
CA ASP A 64 -11.08 -0.73 -4.27
C ASP A 64 -12.42 -0.54 -3.58
N LEU A 65 -12.40 0.27 -2.53
CA LEU A 65 -13.55 0.55 -1.69
C LEU A 65 -14.19 1.88 -2.09
N SER A 66 -15.49 1.99 -1.87
CA SER A 66 -16.15 3.30 -1.94
C SER A 66 -15.61 4.19 -0.81
N PHE A 67 -15.69 5.51 -1.03
CA PHE A 67 -15.29 6.46 0.00
C PHE A 67 -16.11 6.26 1.28
N GLU A 68 -17.40 6.04 1.14
CA GLU A 68 -18.32 5.82 2.25
C GLU A 68 -17.93 4.58 3.08
N GLU A 69 -17.59 3.49 2.41
CA GLU A 69 -17.16 2.27 3.10
C GLU A 69 -15.82 2.47 3.79
N THR A 70 -14.91 3.21 3.18
CA THR A 70 -13.61 3.55 3.79
C THR A 70 -13.81 4.35 5.08
N VAL A 71 -14.71 5.33 5.05
CA VAL A 71 -15.04 6.13 6.25
C VAL A 71 -15.65 5.24 7.32
N ARG A 72 -16.59 4.37 6.94
CA ARG A 72 -17.23 3.45 7.89
C ARG A 72 -16.19 2.56 8.60
N ARG A 73 -15.27 1.97 7.84
CA ARG A 73 -14.23 1.12 8.40
C ARG A 73 -13.28 1.89 9.29
N HIS A 74 -12.94 3.12 8.92
CA HIS A 74 -12.09 3.98 9.74
C HIS A 74 -12.74 4.27 11.10
N GLN A 75 -14.05 4.50 11.13
CA GLN A 75 -14.78 4.78 12.37
C GLN A 75 -14.81 3.59 13.33
N THR A 76 -14.62 2.38 12.83
CA THR A 76 -14.57 1.17 13.67
C THR A 76 -13.19 0.88 14.25
N ARG A 77 -12.16 1.64 13.83
CA ARG A 77 -10.79 1.42 14.27
C ARG A 77 -10.55 2.09 15.62
N ALA A 78 -9.63 1.51 16.40
CA ALA A 78 -9.20 2.09 17.68
C ALA A 78 -8.54 3.47 17.52
N LYS A 79 -7.97 3.73 16.34
CA LYS A 79 -7.25 4.98 16.04
C LYS A 79 -8.09 5.94 15.18
N GLN A 80 -9.40 5.88 15.27
CA GLN A 80 -10.30 6.72 14.48
C GLN A 80 -10.07 8.22 14.67
N GLU A 81 -9.49 8.63 15.79
CA GLU A 81 -9.23 10.04 16.09
C GLU A 81 -8.01 10.61 15.38
N GLU A 82 -7.14 9.77 14.82
CA GLU A 82 -5.93 10.22 14.14
C GLU A 82 -6.23 10.99 12.85
N PHE A 83 -7.34 10.66 12.18
CA PHE A 83 -7.72 11.28 10.92
C PHE A 83 -9.18 11.72 10.97
N THR A 84 -9.43 12.95 10.52
CA THR A 84 -10.79 13.47 10.40
C THR A 84 -11.38 13.09 9.05
N LEU A 85 -12.70 13.22 8.92
CA LEU A 85 -13.39 13.05 7.64
C LEU A 85 -12.85 14.01 6.59
N ALA A 86 -12.52 15.26 6.98
CA ALA A 86 -11.94 16.24 6.07
C ALA A 86 -10.56 15.80 5.58
N ASP A 87 -9.75 15.21 6.45
CA ASP A 87 -8.45 14.64 6.08
C ASP A 87 -8.61 13.52 5.06
N MET A 88 -9.54 12.62 5.28
CA MET A 88 -9.81 11.51 4.38
C MET A 88 -10.27 11.98 3.01
N LYS A 89 -11.15 12.99 2.95
CA LYS A 89 -11.58 13.60 1.68
C LYS A 89 -10.43 14.22 0.93
N ARG A 90 -9.54 14.90 1.63
CA ARG A 90 -8.39 15.56 1.03
C ARG A 90 -7.39 14.57 0.43
N TRP A 91 -7.20 13.41 1.08
CA TRP A 91 -6.25 12.39 0.66
C TRP A 91 -6.84 11.36 -0.29
N TRP A 92 -8.15 11.38 -0.50
CA TRP A 92 -8.81 10.38 -1.33
C TRP A 92 -8.35 10.48 -2.77
N LYS A 93 -7.89 9.36 -3.31
CA LYS A 93 -7.64 9.18 -4.74
C LYS A 93 -8.44 7.98 -5.20
N ASP A 94 -9.33 8.21 -6.15
CA ASP A 94 -10.19 7.17 -6.65
C ASP A 94 -9.41 6.27 -7.60
N ARG A 95 -9.44 4.97 -7.33
CA ARG A 95 -8.90 3.92 -8.22
C ARG A 95 -7.45 4.16 -8.65
N ASP A 96 -6.59 4.51 -7.72
CA ASP A 96 -5.17 4.77 -7.97
C ASP A 96 -4.39 3.45 -8.05
N PHE A 97 -4.67 2.67 -9.09
CA PHE A 97 -4.12 1.32 -9.29
C PHE A 97 -2.68 1.36 -9.76
N LEU A 98 -1.92 0.30 -9.41
CA LEU A 98 -0.57 0.10 -9.93
C LEU A 98 -0.59 -0.31 -11.41
N GLY A 99 -1.61 -1.05 -11.83
CA GLY A 99 -1.72 -1.57 -13.19
C GLY A 99 -0.87 -2.82 -13.43
N TRP A 100 -0.47 -3.51 -12.39
CA TRP A 100 0.35 -4.72 -12.50
C TRP A 100 -0.53 -5.96 -12.73
N GLU A 101 0.03 -6.94 -13.42
CA GLU A 101 -0.62 -8.25 -13.56
C GLU A 101 -0.81 -8.94 -12.21
N GLU A 102 0.11 -8.71 -11.28
CA GLU A 102 0.10 -9.30 -9.94
C GLU A 102 -0.86 -8.58 -8.99
N GLU A 103 -1.50 -7.51 -9.42
CA GLU A 103 -2.41 -6.73 -8.58
C GLU A 103 -3.79 -7.36 -8.53
N SER A 104 -4.25 -7.63 -7.31
CA SER A 104 -5.61 -8.11 -7.02
C SER A 104 -6.38 -7.07 -6.23
N PHE A 105 -7.70 -7.15 -6.27
CA PHE A 105 -8.55 -6.12 -5.69
C PHE A 105 -9.47 -6.68 -4.62
N PHE A 106 -9.63 -5.93 -3.54
CA PHE A 106 -10.69 -6.16 -2.56
C PHE A 106 -11.73 -5.05 -2.71
N THR A 107 -13.00 -5.41 -2.53
CA THR A 107 -14.13 -4.49 -2.69
C THR A 107 -14.85 -4.30 -1.35
N ASP A 108 -15.89 -3.45 -1.36
CA ASP A 108 -16.75 -3.22 -0.19
C ASP A 108 -17.33 -4.53 0.37
N GLU A 109 -17.49 -5.54 -0.47
CA GLU A 109 -18.06 -6.83 -0.09
C GLU A 109 -17.08 -7.77 0.61
N ASP A 110 -15.79 -7.51 0.49
CA ASP A 110 -14.78 -8.34 1.12
C ASP A 110 -14.61 -7.97 2.60
N SER A 111 -14.83 -8.94 3.48
CA SER A 111 -14.54 -8.77 4.90
C SER A 111 -13.05 -8.85 5.16
N LEU A 112 -12.62 -8.41 6.36
CA LEU A 112 -11.24 -8.57 6.78
C LEU A 112 -10.79 -10.03 6.75
N GLU A 113 -11.66 -10.94 7.18
CA GLU A 113 -11.36 -12.39 7.17
C GLU A 113 -11.21 -12.92 5.75
N ALA A 114 -12.09 -12.52 4.82
CA ALA A 114 -12.01 -12.93 3.43
C ALA A 114 -10.72 -12.41 2.77
N ALA A 115 -10.35 -11.17 3.03
CA ALA A 115 -9.10 -10.59 2.52
C ALA A 115 -7.89 -11.34 3.07
N PHE A 116 -7.87 -11.62 4.37
CA PHE A 116 -6.79 -12.37 5.01
C PHE A 116 -6.64 -13.77 4.40
N ASP A 117 -7.75 -14.47 4.19
CA ASP A 117 -7.74 -15.81 3.61
C ASP A 117 -7.19 -15.81 2.19
N LYS A 118 -7.54 -14.81 1.37
CA LYS A 118 -7.02 -14.68 0.01
C LYS A 118 -5.50 -14.47 0.01
N ILE A 119 -5.02 -13.59 0.87
CA ILE A 119 -3.58 -13.28 0.97
C ILE A 119 -2.82 -14.52 1.44
N ARG A 120 -3.31 -15.17 2.48
CA ARG A 120 -2.70 -16.38 3.02
C ARG A 120 -2.64 -17.51 2.00
N SER A 121 -3.74 -17.73 1.28
CA SER A 121 -3.80 -18.78 0.26
C SER A 121 -2.80 -18.53 -0.87
N ALA A 122 -2.61 -17.27 -1.27
CA ALA A 122 -1.63 -16.93 -2.30
C ALA A 122 -0.20 -17.21 -1.82
N LEU A 123 0.12 -16.91 -0.55
CA LEU A 123 1.44 -17.15 0.02
C LEU A 123 1.75 -18.64 0.21
N ASP A 124 0.74 -19.45 0.45
CA ASP A 124 0.89 -20.89 0.70
C ASP A 124 0.98 -21.72 -0.60
N ARG A 125 0.81 -21.11 -1.77
CA ARG A 125 0.91 -21.84 -3.04
C ARG A 125 2.35 -22.26 -3.29
N PRO A 126 2.58 -23.55 -3.60
CA PRO A 126 3.91 -23.97 -4.07
C PRO A 126 4.20 -23.33 -5.43
N ASP A 127 5.42 -22.94 -5.63
CA ASP A 127 5.91 -22.34 -6.90
C ASP A 127 5.81 -23.32 -8.08
#